data_d41479b4e67acd67ac788cebd8d82332
#
_entry.id   d41479b4e67acd67ac788cebd8d82332
#
_cell.length_a   1.000
_cell.length_b   1.000
_cell.length_c   1.000
_cell.angle_alpha   90.00
_cell.angle_beta   90.00
_cell.angle_gamma   90.00
#
_symmetry.space_group_name_H-M   'P 1'
#
loop_
_entity.id
_entity.type
_entity.pdbx_description
1 polymer ?
#
loop_
_entity_poly.entity_id
_entity_poly.type
_entity_poly.pdbx_seq_one_letter_code
_entity_poly.pdbx_strand_id
1 'polypeptide(L)'
;MSTIQLYKANQPFLLESGEQIDELQIAFNTYGTFDPEKNNVIWVCHALTANSDVFDWWKGVFGENDLFNPEEHFIVCANILGSHYGSSGPLNSFSEDQPLLDRFPFVTTRDMAQAHDQLRKHLGIQKINLLIGASLGGQQALEWAVEQPNLIEQLVLIAT
;
A
#
# COMPACT_ATOMS: atom_id res chain seq x y z
N MET A 1 18.40 5.28 -4.67
CA MET A 1 17.68 4.10 -4.14
C MET A 1 16.74 4.61 -3.05
N SER A 2 15.47 4.35 -3.16
CA SER A 2 14.53 4.68 -2.07
C SER A 2 14.79 3.75 -0.88
N THR A 3 14.83 4.32 0.32
CA THR A 3 14.94 3.51 1.54
C THR A 3 13.53 3.10 1.96
N ILE A 4 13.34 1.83 2.28
CA ILE A 4 12.07 1.33 2.80
C ILE A 4 11.72 2.06 4.09
N GLN A 5 10.49 2.52 4.18
CA GLN A 5 9.93 3.25 5.32
C GLN A 5 8.94 2.35 6.06
N LEU A 6 8.68 2.65 7.33
CA LEU A 6 7.75 1.90 8.16
C LEU A 6 6.71 2.84 8.76
N TYR A 7 5.46 2.53 8.55
CA TYR A 7 4.33 3.07 9.28
C TYR A 7 3.92 2.08 10.37
N LYS A 8 3.69 2.56 11.58
CA LYS A 8 3.10 1.78 12.68
C LYS A 8 1.84 2.47 13.16
N ALA A 9 0.76 1.72 13.25
CA ALA A 9 -0.49 2.24 13.77
C ALA A 9 -0.40 2.43 15.30
N ASN A 10 -1.09 3.47 15.80
CA ASN A 10 -1.15 3.78 17.24
C ASN A 10 -2.30 3.05 17.96
N GLN A 11 -3.13 2.35 17.22
CA GLN A 11 -4.32 1.63 17.69
C GLN A 11 -4.38 0.27 17.02
N PRO A 12 -4.98 -0.75 17.67
CA PRO A 12 -5.24 -2.02 17.01
C PRO A 12 -6.04 -1.84 15.72
N PHE A 13 -5.70 -2.63 14.72
CA PHE A 13 -6.36 -2.66 13.43
C PHE A 13 -7.44 -3.73 13.41
N LEU A 14 -8.69 -3.33 13.35
CA LEU A 14 -9.83 -4.25 13.32
C LEU A 14 -10.05 -4.76 11.90
N LEU A 15 -10.19 -6.08 11.76
CA LEU A 15 -10.42 -6.79 10.51
C LEU A 15 -11.92 -7.04 10.26
N GLU A 16 -12.31 -7.28 9.01
CA GLU A 16 -13.68 -7.69 8.66
C GLU A 16 -14.14 -8.94 9.38
N SER A 17 -13.22 -9.84 9.73
CA SER A 17 -13.52 -11.05 10.52
C SER A 17 -13.96 -10.76 11.95
N GLY A 18 -13.74 -9.54 12.45
CA GLY A 18 -13.90 -9.17 13.85
C GLY A 18 -12.67 -9.43 14.71
N GLU A 19 -11.63 -10.06 14.15
CA GLU A 19 -10.32 -10.17 14.78
C GLU A 19 -9.56 -8.85 14.67
N GLN A 20 -8.41 -8.75 15.31
CA GLN A 20 -7.59 -7.53 15.25
C GLN A 20 -6.10 -7.85 15.11
N ILE A 21 -5.37 -6.92 14.54
CA ILE A 21 -3.90 -6.88 14.55
C ILE A 21 -3.51 -5.78 15.54
N ASP A 22 -2.93 -6.16 16.66
CA ASP A 22 -2.60 -5.22 17.75
C ASP A 22 -1.56 -4.19 17.36
N GLU A 23 -0.58 -4.58 16.56
CA GLU A 23 0.49 -3.71 16.06
C GLU A 23 0.54 -3.77 14.53
N LEU A 24 -0.37 -3.05 13.86
CA LEU A 24 -0.31 -2.93 12.40
C LEU A 24 0.94 -2.16 12.01
N GLN A 25 1.79 -2.80 11.21
CA GLN A 25 2.92 -2.17 10.53
C GLN A 25 2.76 -2.30 9.02
N ILE A 26 3.05 -1.23 8.30
CA ILE A 26 3.11 -1.22 6.83
C ILE A 26 4.49 -0.72 6.41
N ALA A 27 5.21 -1.55 5.68
CA ALA A 27 6.45 -1.18 5.03
C ALA A 27 6.15 -0.63 3.62
N PHE A 28 6.77 0.48 3.25
CA PHE A 28 6.45 1.17 2.00
C PHE A 28 7.64 1.94 1.44
N ASN A 29 7.57 2.28 0.17
CA ASN A 29 8.48 3.20 -0.49
C ASN A 29 7.71 4.41 -1.03
N THR A 30 8.39 5.55 -1.04
CA THR A 30 7.91 6.76 -1.71
C THR A 30 8.99 7.30 -2.65
N TYR A 31 8.55 7.90 -3.76
CA TYR A 31 9.42 8.53 -4.74
C TYR A 31 8.83 9.89 -5.11
N GLY A 32 9.70 10.88 -5.30
CA GLY A 32 9.29 12.25 -5.57
C GLY A 32 8.88 13.04 -4.33
N THR A 33 8.22 14.17 -4.55
CA THR A 33 7.81 15.09 -3.48
C THR A 33 6.29 15.27 -3.50
N PHE A 34 5.67 15.09 -2.34
CA PHE A 34 4.24 15.35 -2.18
C PHE A 34 3.95 16.84 -2.30
N ASP A 35 3.05 17.18 -3.22
CA ASP A 35 2.54 18.54 -3.41
C ASP A 35 1.01 18.51 -3.46
N PRO A 36 0.32 18.91 -2.39
CA PRO A 36 -1.14 18.85 -2.31
C PRO A 36 -1.84 19.76 -3.33
N GLU A 37 -1.18 20.83 -3.78
CA GLU A 37 -1.75 21.78 -4.74
C GLU A 37 -1.71 21.22 -6.19
N LYS A 38 -0.80 20.30 -6.47
CA LYS A 38 -0.66 19.69 -7.80
C LYS A 38 -1.46 18.42 -7.99
N ASN A 39 -2.04 17.88 -6.93
CA ASN A 39 -2.72 16.57 -6.99
C ASN A 39 -1.85 15.50 -7.68
N ASN A 40 -0.57 15.39 -7.25
CA ASN A 40 0.44 14.61 -7.96
C ASN A 40 0.64 13.18 -7.41
N VAL A 41 -0.29 12.70 -6.60
CA VAL A 41 -0.18 11.39 -5.93
C VAL A 41 -0.53 10.26 -6.89
N ILE A 42 0.39 9.33 -7.05
CA ILE A 42 0.16 8.03 -7.66
C ILE A 42 0.33 6.95 -6.59
N TRP A 43 -0.72 6.18 -6.35
CA TRP A 43 -0.67 5.06 -5.41
C TRP A 43 -0.64 3.73 -6.16
N VAL A 44 0.35 2.91 -5.87
CA VAL A 44 0.56 1.61 -6.51
C VAL A 44 0.22 0.49 -5.54
N CYS A 45 -0.72 -0.37 -5.93
CA CYS A 45 -1.00 -1.63 -5.28
C CYS A 45 -0.32 -2.75 -6.07
N HIS A 46 0.74 -3.34 -5.49
CA HIS A 46 1.54 -4.34 -6.18
C HIS A 46 0.88 -5.73 -6.23
N ALA A 47 1.30 -6.57 -7.18
CA ALA A 47 0.87 -7.97 -7.29
C ALA A 47 1.41 -8.81 -6.12
N LEU A 48 0.80 -9.99 -5.87
CA LEU A 48 1.10 -10.86 -4.74
C LEU A 48 2.60 -11.10 -4.49
N THR A 49 3.37 -11.31 -5.56
CA THR A 49 4.80 -11.67 -5.48
C THR A 49 5.75 -10.49 -5.62
N ALA A 50 5.23 -9.28 -5.87
CA ALA A 50 6.03 -8.06 -5.94
C ALA A 50 6.19 -7.42 -4.54
N ASN A 51 6.84 -6.28 -4.48
CA ASN A 51 7.10 -5.54 -3.26
C ASN A 51 6.94 -4.03 -3.47
N SER A 52 7.20 -3.23 -2.44
CA SER A 52 7.05 -1.77 -2.50
C SER A 52 8.09 -1.03 -3.33
N ASP A 53 9.18 -1.67 -3.78
CA ASP A 53 10.17 -1.05 -4.66
C ASP A 53 9.73 -1.12 -6.13
N VAL A 54 8.74 -0.30 -6.48
CA VAL A 54 8.13 -0.29 -7.81
C VAL A 54 9.11 0.09 -8.92
N PHE A 55 10.17 0.81 -8.61
CA PHE A 55 11.23 1.17 -9.57
C PHE A 55 12.11 -0.03 -9.98
N ASP A 56 12.16 -1.07 -9.14
CA ASP A 56 12.91 -2.28 -9.49
C ASP A 56 12.14 -3.17 -10.49
N TRP A 57 10.86 -3.40 -10.24
CA TRP A 57 10.11 -4.41 -11.00
C TRP A 57 9.17 -3.85 -12.08
N TRP A 58 8.88 -2.54 -12.11
CA TRP A 58 8.00 -1.95 -13.14
C TRP A 58 8.71 -0.92 -14.01
N LYS A 59 9.90 -1.27 -14.46
CA LYS A 59 10.72 -0.44 -15.37
C LYS A 59 9.96 -0.13 -16.66
N GLY A 60 10.12 1.08 -17.17
CA GLY A 60 9.39 1.60 -18.34
C GLY A 60 8.04 2.21 -17.99
N VAL A 61 7.52 1.96 -16.78
CA VAL A 61 6.31 2.61 -16.27
C VAL A 61 6.66 3.55 -15.12
N PHE A 62 7.51 3.11 -14.19
CA PHE A 62 7.95 3.87 -13.02
C PHE A 62 9.47 4.01 -12.98
N GLY A 63 9.97 5.24 -13.01
CA GLY A 63 11.41 5.53 -12.98
C GLY A 63 11.70 6.98 -13.35
N GLU A 64 12.98 7.38 -13.28
CA GLU A 64 13.42 8.76 -13.51
C GLU A 64 13.12 9.26 -14.95
N ASN A 65 13.08 8.37 -15.94
CA ASN A 65 12.81 8.71 -17.34
C ASN A 65 11.60 7.94 -17.89
N ASP A 66 10.77 7.38 -17.01
CA ASP A 66 9.62 6.56 -17.38
C ASP A 66 8.32 7.39 -17.34
N LEU A 67 7.19 6.76 -17.65
CA LEU A 67 5.87 7.39 -17.72
C LEU A 67 5.52 8.14 -16.42
N PHE A 68 5.76 7.48 -15.29
CA PHE A 68 5.57 8.06 -13.96
C PHE A 68 6.93 8.31 -13.32
N ASN A 69 7.42 9.54 -13.45
CA ASN A 69 8.70 9.95 -12.92
C ASN A 69 8.55 10.73 -11.60
N PRO A 70 9.56 10.69 -10.70
CA PRO A 70 9.49 11.32 -9.39
C PRO A 70 9.66 12.85 -9.41
N GLU A 71 9.99 13.45 -10.55
CA GLU A 71 10.07 14.91 -10.68
C GLU A 71 8.66 15.54 -10.76
N GLU A 72 7.72 14.83 -11.37
CA GLU A 72 6.34 15.28 -11.58
C GLU A 72 5.36 14.65 -10.59
N HIS A 73 5.65 13.44 -10.11
CA HIS A 73 4.73 12.63 -9.32
C HIS A 73 5.27 12.31 -7.92
N PHE A 74 4.36 12.25 -6.96
CA PHE A 74 4.61 11.61 -5.68
C PHE A 74 4.06 10.18 -5.72
N ILE A 75 4.94 9.22 -5.88
CA ILE A 75 4.61 7.81 -6.07
C ILE A 75 4.72 7.11 -4.72
N VAL A 76 3.65 6.44 -4.31
CA VAL A 76 3.58 5.63 -3.08
C VAL A 76 3.32 4.19 -3.46
N CYS A 77 4.14 3.26 -3.00
CA CYS A 77 3.89 1.84 -3.08
C CYS A 77 4.08 1.20 -1.71
N ALA A 78 3.04 0.54 -1.20
CA ALA A 78 3.05 -0.09 0.11
C ALA A 78 3.01 -1.61 -0.02
N ASN A 79 3.78 -2.31 0.82
CA ASN A 79 3.74 -3.76 0.89
C ASN A 79 2.42 -4.23 1.50
N ILE A 80 1.83 -5.22 0.86
CA ILE A 80 0.52 -5.78 1.18
C ILE A 80 0.49 -6.29 2.63
N LEU A 81 -0.61 -6.04 3.32
CA LEU A 81 -0.91 -6.69 4.60
C LEU A 81 -0.95 -8.22 4.39
N GLY A 82 -0.19 -8.95 5.19
CA GLY A 82 0.00 -10.39 5.03
C GLY A 82 1.26 -10.78 4.23
N SER A 83 1.96 -9.82 3.60
CA SER A 83 3.20 -10.08 2.87
C SER A 83 4.41 -10.27 3.80
N HIS A 84 5.49 -10.83 3.26
CA HIS A 84 6.75 -11.03 3.99
C HIS A 84 7.78 -9.91 3.77
N TYR A 85 7.38 -8.80 3.14
CA TYR A 85 8.27 -7.66 2.83
C TYR A 85 8.20 -6.53 3.88
N GLY A 86 7.99 -6.88 5.16
CA GLY A 86 8.07 -5.95 6.28
C GLY A 86 6.74 -5.35 6.74
N SER A 87 5.64 -5.54 6.02
CA SER A 87 4.30 -5.30 6.56
C SER A 87 3.89 -6.40 7.52
N SER A 88 2.89 -6.15 8.39
CA SER A 88 2.32 -7.17 9.27
C SER A 88 1.86 -8.37 8.46
N GLY A 89 2.28 -9.55 8.88
CA GLY A 89 2.02 -10.80 8.19
C GLY A 89 2.40 -12.02 9.03
N PRO A 90 2.13 -13.24 8.55
CA PRO A 90 2.34 -14.47 9.34
C PRO A 90 3.79 -14.72 9.74
N LEU A 91 4.76 -14.17 9.01
CA LEU A 91 6.19 -14.31 9.34
C LEU A 91 6.70 -13.25 10.33
N ASN A 92 5.89 -12.22 10.60
CA ASN A 92 6.26 -11.12 11.47
C ASN A 92 5.42 -11.18 12.76
N SER A 93 6.09 -11.10 13.90
CA SER A 93 5.48 -10.68 15.15
C SER A 93 6.29 -9.51 15.68
N PHE A 94 5.63 -8.40 16.00
CA PHE A 94 6.29 -7.24 16.57
C PHE A 94 6.13 -7.17 18.09
N SER A 95 5.25 -8.00 18.65
CA SER A 95 4.93 -8.10 20.06
C SER A 95 5.36 -9.41 20.72
N GLU A 96 5.76 -10.40 19.94
CA GLU A 96 6.15 -11.73 20.41
C GLU A 96 7.54 -12.13 19.89
N ASP A 97 8.24 -12.99 20.61
CA ASP A 97 9.57 -13.52 20.23
C ASP A 97 9.52 -14.49 19.03
N GLN A 98 8.33 -14.84 18.56
CA GLN A 98 8.12 -15.85 17.51
C GLN A 98 7.12 -15.39 16.45
N PRO A 99 7.28 -15.79 15.16
CA PRO A 99 6.31 -15.53 14.12
C PRO A 99 4.91 -16.06 14.45
N LEU A 100 3.89 -15.34 13.97
CA LEU A 100 2.48 -15.73 14.21
C LEU A 100 2.09 -16.99 13.44
N LEU A 101 2.64 -17.20 12.23
CA LEU A 101 2.36 -18.33 11.34
C LEU A 101 0.84 -18.52 11.13
N ASP A 102 0.31 -19.67 11.54
CA ASP A 102 -1.10 -20.05 11.47
C ASP A 102 -2.02 -19.28 12.45
N ARG A 103 -1.44 -18.52 13.38
CA ARG A 103 -2.17 -17.59 14.26
C ARG A 103 -2.38 -16.22 13.65
N PHE A 104 -1.77 -15.93 12.49
CA PHE A 104 -2.04 -14.68 11.78
C PHE A 104 -3.48 -14.69 11.30
N PRO A 105 -4.29 -13.65 11.59
CA PRO A 105 -5.70 -13.66 11.27
C PRO A 105 -5.93 -13.68 9.75
N PHE A 106 -7.10 -14.17 9.36
CA PHE A 106 -7.52 -14.10 7.95
C PHE A 106 -7.77 -12.66 7.54
N VAL A 107 -7.13 -12.20 6.47
CA VAL A 107 -7.24 -10.85 5.93
C VAL A 107 -7.90 -10.85 4.56
N THR A 108 -8.78 -9.89 4.32
CA THR A 108 -9.48 -9.68 3.05
C THR A 108 -8.82 -8.59 2.21
N THR A 109 -9.21 -8.45 0.95
CA THR A 109 -8.77 -7.32 0.11
C THR A 109 -9.23 -5.97 0.66
N ARG A 110 -10.37 -5.94 1.37
CA ARG A 110 -10.85 -4.75 2.08
C ARG A 110 -9.96 -4.39 3.26
N ASP A 111 -9.55 -5.35 4.07
CA ASP A 111 -8.58 -5.13 5.14
C ASP A 111 -7.26 -4.57 4.60
N MET A 112 -6.79 -5.10 3.45
CA MET A 112 -5.59 -4.60 2.78
C MET A 112 -5.75 -3.14 2.31
N ALA A 113 -6.90 -2.81 1.71
CA ALA A 113 -7.22 -1.43 1.28
C ALA A 113 -7.32 -0.47 2.48
N GLN A 114 -7.95 -0.90 3.57
CA GLN A 114 -8.07 -0.11 4.79
C GLN A 114 -6.72 0.11 5.49
N ALA A 115 -5.82 -0.87 5.45
CA ALA A 115 -4.46 -0.71 5.95
C ALA A 115 -3.69 0.33 5.12
N HIS A 116 -3.83 0.32 3.79
CA HIS A 116 -3.28 1.35 2.91
C HIS A 116 -3.90 2.74 3.19
N ASP A 117 -5.19 2.81 3.50
CA ASP A 117 -5.85 4.07 3.84
C ASP A 117 -5.34 4.67 5.17
N GLN A 118 -4.97 3.83 6.14
CA GLN A 118 -4.31 4.33 7.35
C GLN A 118 -2.94 4.94 7.03
N LEU A 119 -2.15 4.29 6.19
CA LEU A 119 -0.87 4.85 5.72
C LEU A 119 -1.08 6.16 4.95
N ARG A 120 -2.07 6.21 4.04
CA ARG A 120 -2.42 7.43 3.31
C ARG A 120 -2.73 8.60 4.25
N LYS A 121 -3.53 8.36 5.28
CA LYS A 121 -3.85 9.36 6.30
C LYS A 121 -2.60 9.83 7.06
N HIS A 122 -1.71 8.89 7.40
CA HIS A 122 -0.42 9.21 8.04
C HIS A 122 0.46 10.10 7.16
N LEU A 123 0.46 9.88 5.85
CA LEU A 123 1.18 10.71 4.88
C LEU A 123 0.51 12.06 4.59
N GLY A 124 -0.67 12.33 5.16
CA GLY A 124 -1.40 13.58 4.95
C GLY A 124 -2.07 13.71 3.58
N ILE A 125 -2.15 12.64 2.81
CA ILE A 125 -2.70 12.63 1.45
C ILE A 125 -4.23 12.70 1.53
N GLN A 126 -4.83 13.72 0.92
CA GLN A 126 -6.29 13.93 0.91
C GLN A 126 -6.95 13.40 -0.36
N LYS A 127 -6.20 13.31 -1.46
CA LYS A 127 -6.65 12.83 -2.77
C LYS A 127 -5.57 11.98 -3.42
N ILE A 128 -5.99 11.00 -4.19
CA ILE A 128 -5.13 10.17 -5.04
C ILE A 128 -5.52 10.47 -6.49
N ASN A 129 -4.59 11.06 -7.24
CA ASN A 129 -4.80 11.34 -8.66
C ASN A 129 -4.97 10.04 -9.45
N LEU A 130 -4.05 9.10 -9.23
CA LEU A 130 -4.10 7.80 -9.89
C LEU A 130 -3.88 6.68 -8.87
N LEU A 131 -4.84 5.76 -8.77
CA LEU A 131 -4.68 4.48 -8.11
C LEU A 131 -4.48 3.41 -9.17
N ILE A 132 -3.35 2.73 -9.14
CA ILE A 132 -3.02 1.67 -10.09
C ILE A 132 -2.72 0.36 -9.38
N GLY A 133 -3.31 -0.74 -9.85
CA GLY A 133 -3.11 -2.06 -9.27
C GLY A 133 -3.05 -3.16 -10.31
N ALA A 134 -2.20 -4.16 -10.05
CA ALA A 134 -2.06 -5.32 -10.92
C ALA A 134 -2.36 -6.61 -10.14
N SER A 135 -3.12 -7.54 -10.77
CA SER A 135 -3.51 -8.83 -10.16
C SER A 135 -4.16 -8.63 -8.78
N LEU A 136 -3.65 -9.23 -7.70
CA LEU A 136 -4.12 -8.99 -6.32
C LEU A 136 -4.10 -7.49 -5.95
N GLY A 137 -3.11 -6.73 -6.43
CA GLY A 137 -3.08 -5.28 -6.25
C GLY A 137 -4.24 -4.56 -6.92
N GLY A 138 -4.70 -5.05 -8.07
CA GLY A 138 -5.89 -4.52 -8.73
C GLY A 138 -7.18 -4.82 -7.95
N GLN A 139 -7.28 -5.96 -7.30
CA GLN A 139 -8.42 -6.30 -6.43
C GLN A 139 -8.46 -5.36 -5.21
N GLN A 140 -7.30 -5.06 -4.60
CA GLN A 140 -7.20 -4.07 -3.51
C GLN A 140 -7.59 -2.67 -3.99
N ALA A 141 -7.08 -2.25 -5.15
CA ALA A 141 -7.38 -0.94 -5.72
C ALA A 141 -8.87 -0.78 -6.04
N LEU A 142 -9.49 -1.82 -6.59
CA LEU A 142 -10.94 -1.84 -6.85
C LEU A 142 -11.74 -1.71 -5.55
N GLU A 143 -11.40 -2.51 -4.54
CA GLU A 143 -12.09 -2.47 -3.24
C GLU A 143 -11.98 -1.08 -2.60
N TRP A 144 -10.78 -0.48 -2.63
CA TRP A 144 -10.56 0.86 -2.09
C TRP A 144 -11.35 1.93 -2.84
N ALA A 145 -11.41 1.84 -4.17
CA ALA A 145 -12.19 2.78 -4.99
C ALA A 145 -13.70 2.67 -4.72
N VAL A 146 -14.20 1.46 -4.44
CA VAL A 146 -15.61 1.24 -4.07
C VAL A 146 -15.91 1.81 -2.68
N GLU A 147 -15.03 1.59 -1.70
CA GLU A 147 -15.21 2.10 -0.34
C GLU A 147 -15.11 3.64 -0.27
N GLN A 148 -14.22 4.25 -1.06
CA GLN A 148 -13.92 5.68 -1.01
C GLN A 148 -13.93 6.34 -2.41
N PRO A 149 -15.07 6.36 -3.09
CA PRO A 149 -15.17 6.83 -4.48
C PRO A 149 -14.77 8.30 -4.66
N ASN A 150 -14.83 9.11 -3.62
CA ASN A 150 -14.45 10.51 -3.66
C ASN A 150 -12.97 10.76 -3.40
N LEU A 151 -12.21 9.75 -3.01
CA LEU A 151 -10.78 9.83 -2.72
C LEU A 151 -9.93 9.73 -3.99
N ILE A 152 -10.38 8.91 -4.96
CA ILE A 152 -9.61 8.46 -6.11
C ILE A 152 -10.18 9.10 -7.37
N GLU A 153 -9.34 9.79 -8.14
CA GLU A 153 -9.79 10.44 -9.38
C GLU A 153 -9.71 9.52 -10.59
N GLN A 154 -8.67 8.71 -10.66
CA GLN A 154 -8.45 7.77 -11.75
C GLN A 154 -8.07 6.40 -11.19
N LEU A 155 -8.62 5.34 -11.78
CA LEU A 155 -8.35 3.95 -11.41
C LEU A 155 -7.87 3.18 -12.64
N VAL A 156 -6.71 2.52 -12.50
CA VAL A 156 -6.17 1.62 -13.52
C VAL A 156 -6.02 0.23 -12.94
N LEU A 157 -6.68 -0.74 -13.55
CA LEU A 157 -6.67 -2.15 -13.16
C LEU A 157 -6.02 -2.98 -14.27
N ILE A 158 -5.03 -3.79 -13.91
CA ILE A 158 -4.26 -4.59 -14.87
C ILE A 158 -4.34 -6.07 -14.46
N ALA A 159 -4.87 -6.90 -15.33
CA ALA A 159 -4.95 -8.36 -15.12
C ALA A 159 -5.59 -8.75 -13.77
N THR A 160 -6.69 -8.12 -13.44
CA THR A 160 -7.42 -8.26 -12.17
C THR A 160 -8.64 -9.16 -12.34
#